data_aae8d73309b30982f08c377971d264ed
#
_entry.id   aae8d73309b30982f08c377971d264ed
#
_cell.length_a   1.000
_cell.length_b   1.000
_cell.length_c   1.000
_cell.angle_alpha   90.00
_cell.angle_beta   90.00
_cell.angle_gamma   90.00
#
_symmetry.space_group_name_H-M   'P 1'
#
loop_
_entity.id
_entity.type
_entity.pdbx_description
1 polymer ?
#
loop_
_entity_poly.entity_id
_entity_poly.type
_entity_poly.pdbx_seq_one_letter_code
_entity_poly.pdbx_strand_id
1 'polypeptide(L)'
;MKKRVLSALLAAALMASLTVQALATDAPQFTDVPQNQWYYTWVTKAASQGWVSGIGGGKFDPNGKVTYCQFAVMLDKALYANDLAAQPKGAQWWTPACEVAAKHGLFVDTDMASRSNWTAVANKPMEREEMAQMMYNALSDVGAKLPTYEEYTEVAMGIGDIIDTDNYDAVATCYAIKLLTGTGNGNFDPHSPMTRAQAAVVLCNVYGYVTGDVTGSTTTPNEPEKPTQTDTPRPAGAVGGHYDTNKYTVPADANKDGWITEAEVQAVLAQLRVEYPDGSEWGPNTRYPGLPNGAGMGSGTACQGFANMVSDRIFGTLPKYEVTMEDSRVGDYSYNKPANHASIILNDYGKDEFEGVVYPDSYTTVDGNSAGTVFWGMAKFYDEWPAGASGAHIWSRYPQK
;
A
#
# COMPACT_ATOMS: atom_id res chain seq x y z
N MET A 1 27.23 -29.39 32.37
CA MET A 1 27.62 -27.97 32.35
C MET A 1 28.71 -27.71 31.29
N LYS A 2 28.52 -28.09 30.01
CA LYS A 2 29.54 -27.87 28.93
C LYS A 2 28.90 -27.47 27.57
N LYS A 3 27.67 -26.91 27.55
CA LYS A 3 26.99 -26.46 26.32
C LYS A 3 26.51 -25.00 26.32
N ARG A 4 26.97 -24.17 27.27
CA ARG A 4 26.56 -22.73 27.33
C ARG A 4 27.71 -21.73 27.17
N VAL A 5 28.91 -22.17 26.81
CA VAL A 5 30.09 -21.28 26.67
C VAL A 5 30.49 -21.07 25.19
N LEU A 6 29.88 -21.80 24.23
CA LEU A 6 30.26 -21.66 22.82
C LEU A 6 29.48 -20.57 22.07
N SER A 7 28.34 -20.13 22.59
CA SER A 7 27.51 -19.08 21.92
C SER A 7 27.92 -17.64 22.27
N ALA A 8 28.74 -17.45 23.30
CA ALA A 8 29.21 -16.11 23.71
C ALA A 8 30.52 -15.68 23.03
N LEU A 9 31.22 -16.60 22.38
CA LEU A 9 32.51 -16.32 21.72
C LEU A 9 32.36 -15.98 20.23
N LEU A 10 31.21 -16.27 19.61
CA LEU A 10 30.97 -15.88 18.21
C LEU A 10 30.48 -14.43 18.09
N ALA A 11 29.80 -13.91 19.11
CA ALA A 11 29.35 -12.51 19.13
C ALA A 11 30.50 -11.51 19.42
N ALA A 12 31.59 -11.95 20.05
CA ALA A 12 32.73 -11.10 20.36
C ALA A 12 33.78 -11.03 19.20
N ALA A 13 33.74 -11.96 18.26
CA ALA A 13 34.66 -11.97 17.12
C ALA A 13 34.23 -11.06 15.97
N LEU A 14 32.96 -10.63 15.92
CA LEU A 14 32.45 -9.68 14.92
C LEU A 14 32.71 -8.21 15.27
N MET A 15 33.10 -7.93 16.52
CA MET A 15 33.32 -6.54 16.99
C MET A 15 34.77 -6.10 16.97
N ALA A 16 35.73 -6.91 16.50
CA ALA A 16 37.15 -6.64 16.63
C ALA A 16 37.89 -6.32 15.33
N SER A 17 37.18 -6.13 14.19
CA SER A 17 37.87 -5.85 12.91
C SER A 17 37.33 -4.67 12.10
N LEU A 18 36.60 -3.75 12.71
CA LEU A 18 36.13 -2.53 12.03
C LEU A 18 36.78 -1.26 12.63
N THR A 19 38.08 -1.21 12.73
CA THR A 19 38.77 0.05 12.64
C THR A 19 39.26 0.26 11.19
N VAL A 20 38.34 0.34 10.27
CA VAL A 20 38.58 1.08 9.04
C VAL A 20 38.51 2.55 9.43
N GLN A 21 39.67 3.16 9.60
CA GLN A 21 39.78 4.61 9.55
C GLN A 21 39.14 5.05 8.24
N ALA A 22 37.92 5.55 8.31
CA ALA A 22 37.31 6.28 7.23
C ALA A 22 38.19 7.52 7.01
N LEU A 23 39.03 7.48 6.00
CA LEU A 23 39.41 8.68 5.29
C LEU A 23 38.04 9.26 4.85
N ALA A 24 37.67 10.39 5.43
CA ALA A 24 36.53 11.17 4.98
C ALA A 24 36.87 11.63 3.54
N THR A 25 36.63 10.77 2.57
CA THR A 25 36.50 11.21 1.20
C THR A 25 35.21 12.00 1.18
N ASP A 26 35.26 13.27 0.82
CA ASP A 26 34.05 14.08 0.62
C ASP A 26 33.04 13.25 -0.14
N ALA A 27 31.81 13.13 0.43
CA ALA A 27 30.76 12.35 -0.21
C ALA A 27 30.58 12.85 -1.65
N PRO A 28 30.42 11.94 -2.64
CA PRO A 28 30.26 12.37 -4.02
C PRO A 28 29.12 13.37 -4.11
N GLN A 29 29.42 14.58 -4.56
CA GLN A 29 28.40 15.59 -4.80
C GLN A 29 27.85 15.43 -6.22
N PHE A 30 26.55 15.22 -6.32
CA PHE A 30 25.87 15.13 -7.60
C PHE A 30 25.21 16.47 -7.94
N THR A 31 25.41 16.96 -9.16
CA THR A 31 24.92 18.27 -9.60
C THR A 31 23.39 18.32 -9.73
N ASP A 32 22.75 17.16 -9.85
CA ASP A 32 21.30 16.97 -9.96
C ASP A 32 20.65 16.46 -8.66
N VAL A 33 21.35 16.55 -7.54
CA VAL A 33 20.85 16.22 -6.20
C VAL A 33 20.98 17.46 -5.31
N PRO A 34 20.10 18.46 -5.48
CA PRO A 34 20.20 19.70 -4.69
C PRO A 34 19.77 19.48 -3.23
N GLN A 35 20.36 20.26 -2.32
CA GLN A 35 20.20 20.08 -0.87
C GLN A 35 18.77 20.23 -0.35
N ASN A 36 17.92 20.94 -1.06
CA ASN A 36 16.52 21.16 -0.69
C ASN A 36 15.59 20.02 -1.13
N GLN A 37 16.11 18.96 -1.76
CA GLN A 37 15.31 17.81 -2.15
C GLN A 37 15.19 16.79 -1.02
N TRP A 38 14.02 16.19 -0.87
CA TRP A 38 13.72 15.21 0.16
C TRP A 38 14.67 14.00 0.18
N TYR A 39 15.21 13.62 -0.98
CA TYR A 39 16.14 12.50 -1.12
C TYR A 39 17.61 12.87 -0.88
N TYR A 40 17.96 14.16 -0.72
CA TYR A 40 19.36 14.62 -0.65
C TYR A 40 20.18 13.87 0.40
N THR A 41 19.71 13.83 1.64
CA THR A 41 20.42 13.19 2.77
C THR A 41 20.63 11.70 2.51
N TRP A 42 19.63 11.04 1.95
CA TRP A 42 19.67 9.61 1.68
C TRP A 42 20.60 9.24 0.54
N VAL A 43 20.50 9.95 -0.58
CA VAL A 43 21.41 9.76 -1.72
C VAL A 43 22.86 10.06 -1.30
N THR A 44 23.10 11.13 -0.56
CA THR A 44 24.43 11.47 -0.05
C THR A 44 24.95 10.40 0.91
N LYS A 45 24.14 9.90 1.85
CA LYS A 45 24.48 8.80 2.75
C LYS A 45 24.82 7.53 1.97
N ALA A 46 23.96 7.09 1.08
CA ALA A 46 24.17 5.87 0.29
C ALA A 46 25.41 5.98 -0.62
N ALA A 47 25.68 7.17 -1.18
CA ALA A 47 26.87 7.42 -1.99
C ALA A 47 28.16 7.45 -1.15
N SER A 48 28.16 8.05 0.04
CA SER A 48 29.31 8.05 0.94
C SER A 48 29.67 6.64 1.42
N GLN A 49 28.72 5.76 1.56
CA GLN A 49 28.92 4.35 1.88
C GLN A 49 29.32 3.50 0.64
N GLY A 50 29.32 4.10 -0.55
CA GLY A 50 29.62 3.39 -1.79
C GLY A 50 28.52 2.45 -2.29
N TRP A 51 27.33 2.48 -1.67
CA TRP A 51 26.22 1.61 -2.05
C TRP A 51 25.59 2.01 -3.38
N VAL A 52 25.55 3.32 -3.66
CA VAL A 52 25.07 3.87 -4.92
C VAL A 52 26.17 4.62 -5.65
N SER A 53 26.04 4.73 -6.96
CA SER A 53 26.97 5.47 -7.83
C SER A 53 26.19 6.37 -8.77
N GLY A 54 26.83 7.44 -9.24
CA GLY A 54 26.27 8.29 -10.30
C GLY A 54 26.24 7.57 -11.65
N ILE A 55 25.54 8.21 -12.60
CA ILE A 55 25.44 7.74 -14.00
C ILE A 55 26.54 8.31 -14.91
N GLY A 56 27.50 9.05 -14.34
CA GLY A 56 28.54 9.78 -15.05
C GLY A 56 28.25 11.27 -15.14
N GLY A 57 29.26 12.06 -15.53
CA GLY A 57 29.16 13.52 -15.65
C GLY A 57 28.77 14.25 -14.35
N GLY A 58 29.05 13.67 -13.19
CA GLY A 58 28.69 14.25 -11.89
C GLY A 58 27.19 14.21 -11.59
N LYS A 59 26.42 13.33 -12.23
CA LYS A 59 24.97 13.18 -12.06
C LYS A 59 24.61 11.86 -11.39
N PHE A 60 23.52 11.87 -10.62
CA PHE A 60 22.91 10.72 -9.99
C PHE A 60 21.68 10.19 -10.75
N ASP A 61 20.96 11.07 -11.41
CA ASP A 61 19.67 10.82 -12.06
C ASP A 61 18.59 10.35 -11.07
N PRO A 62 18.18 11.21 -10.11
CA PRO A 62 17.27 10.81 -9.02
C PRO A 62 15.90 10.34 -9.50
N ASN A 63 15.43 10.83 -10.65
CA ASN A 63 14.13 10.47 -11.24
C ASN A 63 14.21 9.30 -12.22
N GLY A 64 15.42 8.89 -12.61
CA GLY A 64 15.62 7.71 -13.45
C GLY A 64 15.10 6.45 -12.74
N LYS A 65 14.59 5.50 -13.51
CA LYS A 65 14.06 4.26 -12.95
C LYS A 65 15.21 3.32 -12.58
N VAL A 66 15.16 2.76 -11.36
CA VAL A 66 16.10 1.71 -10.96
C VAL A 66 15.70 0.39 -11.62
N THR A 67 16.69 -0.38 -12.05
CA THR A 67 16.46 -1.71 -12.62
C THR A 67 16.72 -2.81 -11.59
N TYR A 68 16.23 -4.04 -11.85
CA TYR A 68 16.44 -5.19 -10.98
C TYR A 68 17.91 -5.41 -10.64
N CYS A 69 18.78 -5.42 -11.65
CA CYS A 69 20.22 -5.61 -11.39
C CYS A 69 20.87 -4.44 -10.68
N GLN A 70 20.42 -3.21 -10.89
CA GLN A 70 20.93 -2.05 -10.14
C GLN A 70 20.56 -2.16 -8.66
N PHE A 71 19.33 -2.56 -8.34
CA PHE A 71 18.91 -2.73 -6.96
C PHE A 71 19.62 -3.91 -6.28
N ALA A 72 19.80 -5.03 -6.99
CA ALA A 72 20.63 -6.14 -6.48
C ALA A 72 22.06 -5.66 -6.12
N VAL A 73 22.73 -4.93 -7.01
CA VAL A 73 24.05 -4.36 -6.72
C VAL A 73 24.04 -3.44 -5.48
N MET A 74 22.96 -2.65 -5.32
CA MET A 74 22.83 -1.75 -4.17
C MET A 74 22.68 -2.52 -2.85
N LEU A 75 21.81 -3.54 -2.82
CA LEU A 75 21.60 -4.41 -1.66
C LEU A 75 22.88 -5.20 -1.31
N ASP A 76 23.54 -5.78 -2.31
CA ASP A 76 24.75 -6.57 -2.09
C ASP A 76 25.88 -5.71 -1.51
N LYS A 77 26.04 -4.49 -2.01
CA LYS A 77 27.01 -3.56 -1.45
C LYS A 77 26.72 -3.16 -0.01
N ALA A 78 25.44 -3.08 0.35
CA ALA A 78 25.04 -2.70 1.70
C ALA A 78 25.10 -3.88 2.68
N LEU A 79 24.69 -5.07 2.28
CA LEU A 79 24.50 -6.21 3.17
C LEU A 79 25.51 -7.34 2.96
N TYR A 80 26.01 -7.51 1.73
CA TYR A 80 26.82 -8.66 1.32
C TYR A 80 28.14 -8.26 0.66
N ALA A 81 28.72 -7.13 1.08
CA ALA A 81 29.92 -6.55 0.46
C ALA A 81 31.09 -7.54 0.32
N ASN A 82 31.31 -8.40 1.31
CA ASN A 82 32.37 -9.39 1.28
C ASN A 82 32.12 -10.48 0.22
N ASP A 83 30.90 -10.95 0.12
CA ASP A 83 30.51 -11.94 -0.88
C ASP A 83 30.59 -11.37 -2.29
N LEU A 84 30.15 -10.11 -2.46
CA LEU A 84 30.27 -9.40 -3.74
C LEU A 84 31.74 -9.20 -4.15
N ALA A 85 32.60 -8.81 -3.21
CA ALA A 85 34.04 -8.64 -3.48
C ALA A 85 34.77 -9.94 -3.84
N ALA A 86 34.26 -11.07 -3.38
CA ALA A 86 34.80 -12.41 -3.69
C ALA A 86 34.35 -12.95 -5.06
N GLN A 87 33.35 -12.32 -5.71
CA GLN A 87 32.84 -12.81 -7.00
C GLN A 87 33.83 -12.54 -8.15
N PRO A 88 34.01 -13.49 -9.06
CA PRO A 88 34.75 -13.27 -10.30
C PRO A 88 33.99 -12.27 -11.19
N LYS A 89 34.73 -11.63 -12.11
CA LYS A 89 34.09 -10.82 -13.14
C LYS A 89 33.15 -11.69 -13.98
N GLY A 90 31.91 -11.24 -14.13
CA GLY A 90 30.91 -11.91 -14.95
C GLY A 90 30.90 -11.48 -16.42
N ALA A 91 30.08 -12.15 -17.24
CA ALA A 91 29.87 -11.79 -18.64
C ALA A 91 29.20 -10.41 -18.80
N GLN A 92 28.34 -10.05 -17.84
CA GLN A 92 27.69 -8.76 -17.74
C GLN A 92 28.17 -8.04 -16.45
N TRP A 93 28.13 -6.72 -16.43
CA TRP A 93 28.57 -5.93 -15.27
C TRP A 93 27.77 -6.24 -13.97
N TRP A 94 26.53 -6.69 -14.13
CA TRP A 94 25.63 -7.05 -13.04
C TRP A 94 25.71 -8.53 -12.62
N THR A 95 26.33 -9.41 -13.42
CA THR A 95 26.39 -10.84 -13.15
C THR A 95 26.91 -11.16 -11.75
N PRO A 96 28.01 -10.57 -11.26
CA PRO A 96 28.52 -10.85 -9.92
C PRO A 96 27.49 -10.58 -8.82
N ALA A 97 26.77 -9.47 -8.91
CA ALA A 97 25.75 -9.15 -7.93
C ALA A 97 24.52 -10.07 -8.04
N CYS A 98 24.08 -10.40 -9.24
CA CYS A 98 22.99 -11.36 -9.38
C CYS A 98 23.37 -12.76 -8.84
N GLU A 99 24.63 -13.17 -8.92
CA GLU A 99 25.08 -14.44 -8.30
C GLU A 99 25.06 -14.36 -6.76
N VAL A 100 25.43 -13.22 -6.17
CA VAL A 100 25.34 -13.00 -4.71
C VAL A 100 23.88 -12.96 -4.29
N ALA A 101 23.06 -12.15 -4.94
CA ALA A 101 21.63 -12.05 -4.65
C ALA A 101 20.93 -13.43 -4.72
N ALA A 102 21.23 -14.21 -5.76
CA ALA A 102 20.69 -15.58 -5.88
C ALA A 102 21.21 -16.54 -4.79
N LYS A 103 22.48 -16.45 -4.41
CA LYS A 103 23.08 -17.23 -3.31
C LYS A 103 22.36 -16.98 -1.99
N HIS A 104 21.98 -15.74 -1.73
CA HIS A 104 21.26 -15.31 -0.52
C HIS A 104 19.73 -15.35 -0.66
N GLY A 105 19.22 -15.92 -1.74
CA GLY A 105 17.78 -16.10 -1.94
C GLY A 105 17.00 -14.81 -2.21
N LEU A 106 17.67 -13.70 -2.54
CA LEU A 106 17.01 -12.40 -2.73
C LEU A 106 16.01 -12.39 -3.88
N PHE A 107 16.18 -13.29 -4.84
CA PHE A 107 15.33 -13.40 -6.02
C PHE A 107 14.15 -14.39 -5.88
N VAL A 108 13.99 -15.04 -4.72
CA VAL A 108 12.83 -15.91 -4.49
C VAL A 108 11.54 -15.10 -4.63
N ASP A 109 10.57 -15.66 -5.36
CA ASP A 109 9.27 -15.03 -5.65
C ASP A 109 9.37 -13.66 -6.34
N THR A 110 10.38 -13.49 -7.21
CA THR A 110 10.55 -12.32 -8.07
C THR A 110 10.69 -12.74 -9.54
N ASP A 111 10.58 -11.78 -10.45
CA ASP A 111 10.85 -11.98 -11.89
C ASP A 111 12.26 -12.52 -12.17
N MET A 112 13.20 -12.30 -11.25
CA MET A 112 14.59 -12.78 -11.31
C MET A 112 14.81 -14.18 -10.71
N ALA A 113 13.76 -14.85 -10.22
CA ALA A 113 13.87 -16.16 -9.55
C ALA A 113 14.56 -17.23 -10.41
N SER A 114 14.31 -17.23 -11.72
CA SER A 114 14.98 -18.11 -12.65
C SER A 114 16.17 -17.47 -13.33
N ARG A 115 17.35 -18.11 -13.28
CA ARG A 115 18.56 -17.64 -13.98
C ARG A 115 18.34 -17.46 -15.49
N SER A 116 17.46 -18.25 -16.11
CA SER A 116 17.10 -18.11 -17.52
C SER A 116 16.46 -16.77 -17.85
N ASN A 117 15.85 -16.12 -16.87
CA ASN A 117 15.17 -14.81 -17.04
C ASN A 117 16.12 -13.62 -16.88
N TRP A 118 17.30 -13.80 -16.28
CA TRP A 118 18.17 -12.68 -15.93
C TRP A 118 18.49 -11.77 -17.11
N THR A 119 18.84 -12.32 -18.26
CA THR A 119 19.17 -11.51 -19.45
C THR A 119 17.98 -10.69 -19.93
N ALA A 120 16.76 -11.18 -19.76
CA ALA A 120 15.54 -10.51 -20.19
C ALA A 120 15.03 -9.48 -19.17
N VAL A 121 15.29 -9.70 -17.88
CA VAL A 121 14.68 -8.93 -16.77
C VAL A 121 15.66 -7.96 -16.12
N ALA A 122 16.93 -8.32 -15.99
CA ALA A 122 17.93 -7.57 -15.21
C ALA A 122 17.96 -6.04 -15.44
N ASN A 123 17.73 -5.61 -16.67
CA ASN A 123 17.75 -4.20 -17.05
C ASN A 123 16.35 -3.57 -17.19
N LYS A 124 15.28 -4.29 -16.85
CA LYS A 124 13.94 -3.70 -16.80
C LYS A 124 13.79 -2.79 -15.57
N PRO A 125 12.98 -1.74 -15.64
CA PRO A 125 12.56 -1.00 -14.46
C PRO A 125 11.94 -1.93 -13.42
N MET A 126 12.35 -1.79 -12.16
CA MET A 126 11.89 -2.61 -11.05
C MET A 126 10.60 -2.03 -10.47
N GLU A 127 9.60 -2.86 -10.29
CA GLU A 127 8.33 -2.50 -9.67
C GLU A 127 8.47 -2.44 -8.14
N ARG A 128 7.55 -1.72 -7.50
CA ARG A 128 7.62 -1.50 -6.04
C ARG A 128 7.41 -2.78 -5.24
N GLU A 129 6.51 -3.66 -5.67
CA GLU A 129 6.28 -4.95 -5.02
C GLU A 129 7.49 -5.89 -5.14
N GLU A 130 8.14 -5.92 -6.30
CA GLU A 130 9.36 -6.67 -6.53
C GLU A 130 10.52 -6.19 -5.64
N MET A 131 10.61 -4.86 -5.45
CA MET A 131 11.57 -4.28 -4.51
C MET A 131 11.25 -4.69 -3.07
N ALA A 132 9.98 -4.69 -2.67
CA ALA A 132 9.54 -5.17 -1.37
C ALA A 132 9.91 -6.65 -1.17
N GLN A 133 9.71 -7.49 -2.20
CA GLN A 133 10.04 -8.90 -2.14
C GLN A 133 11.55 -9.13 -1.95
N MET A 134 12.38 -8.43 -2.71
CA MET A 134 13.84 -8.55 -2.55
C MET A 134 14.31 -8.09 -1.16
N MET A 135 13.71 -7.03 -0.60
CA MET A 135 14.03 -6.58 0.75
C MET A 135 13.58 -7.56 1.83
N TYR A 136 12.36 -8.09 1.70
CA TYR A 136 11.83 -9.11 2.60
C TYR A 136 12.74 -10.34 2.64
N ASN A 137 13.18 -10.80 1.47
CA ASN A 137 14.10 -11.92 1.33
C ASN A 137 15.46 -11.61 1.98
N ALA A 138 16.00 -10.40 1.75
CA ALA A 138 17.27 -9.99 2.34
C ALA A 138 17.18 -9.91 3.88
N LEU A 139 16.09 -9.35 4.42
CA LEU A 139 15.86 -9.30 5.87
C LEU A 139 15.74 -10.70 6.47
N SER A 140 15.06 -11.61 5.78
CA SER A 140 14.94 -13.00 6.21
C SER A 140 16.29 -13.72 6.20
N ASP A 141 17.12 -13.54 5.17
CA ASP A 141 18.45 -14.14 5.05
C ASP A 141 19.41 -13.66 6.15
N VAL A 142 19.41 -12.38 6.47
CA VAL A 142 20.24 -11.83 7.55
C VAL A 142 19.69 -12.11 8.95
N GLY A 143 18.53 -12.76 9.06
CA GLY A 143 17.90 -13.10 10.33
C GLY A 143 17.34 -11.88 11.09
N ALA A 144 16.92 -10.85 10.39
CA ALA A 144 16.28 -9.69 10.98
C ALA A 144 14.94 -10.08 11.64
N LYS A 145 14.57 -9.38 12.72
CA LYS A 145 13.27 -9.61 13.37
C LYS A 145 12.17 -9.02 12.49
N LEU A 146 11.37 -9.86 11.86
CA LEU A 146 10.21 -9.44 11.09
C LEU A 146 8.94 -9.43 11.97
N PRO A 147 7.93 -8.62 11.63
CA PRO A 147 6.64 -8.66 12.29
C PRO A 147 5.95 -10.01 12.05
N THR A 148 5.07 -10.40 12.97
CA THR A 148 4.22 -11.59 12.81
C THR A 148 3.16 -11.35 11.73
N TYR A 149 2.53 -12.44 11.28
CA TYR A 149 1.42 -12.38 10.32
C TYR A 149 0.32 -11.41 10.79
N GLU A 150 -0.06 -11.47 12.06
CA GLU A 150 -1.08 -10.60 12.66
C GLU A 150 -0.65 -9.13 12.61
N GLU A 151 0.60 -8.84 13.01
CA GLU A 151 1.12 -7.46 13.05
C GLU A 151 1.18 -6.80 11.68
N TYR A 152 1.65 -7.49 10.63
CA TYR A 152 1.70 -6.86 9.31
C TYR A 152 0.35 -6.86 8.57
N THR A 153 -0.52 -7.84 8.84
CA THR A 153 -1.86 -7.88 8.23
C THR A 153 -2.73 -6.73 8.72
N GLU A 154 -2.67 -6.40 10.01
CA GLU A 154 -3.36 -5.23 10.55
C GLU A 154 -2.96 -3.95 9.81
N VAL A 155 -1.67 -3.78 9.55
CA VAL A 155 -1.17 -2.61 8.80
C VAL A 155 -1.55 -2.68 7.32
N ALA A 156 -1.48 -3.86 6.71
CA ALA A 156 -1.80 -4.09 5.30
C ALA A 156 -3.25 -3.75 4.96
N MET A 157 -4.19 -3.98 5.90
CA MET A 157 -5.59 -3.59 5.72
C MET A 157 -5.78 -2.08 5.51
N GLY A 158 -4.80 -1.26 5.89
CA GLY A 158 -4.78 0.17 5.61
C GLY A 158 -4.27 0.55 4.21
N ILE A 159 -3.85 -0.41 3.39
CA ILE A 159 -3.32 -0.17 2.05
C ILE A 159 -4.42 -0.45 1.02
N GLY A 160 -4.89 0.59 0.33
CA GLY A 160 -6.08 0.51 -0.53
C GLY A 160 -5.96 -0.43 -1.73
N ASP A 161 -4.75 -0.67 -2.22
CA ASP A 161 -4.43 -1.51 -3.38
C ASP A 161 -3.59 -2.75 -3.02
N ILE A 162 -3.58 -3.16 -1.75
CA ILE A 162 -2.79 -4.31 -1.29
C ILE A 162 -3.17 -5.62 -1.98
N ILE A 163 -4.42 -5.72 -2.43
CA ILE A 163 -4.93 -6.90 -3.14
C ILE A 163 -4.45 -6.99 -4.59
N ASP A 164 -3.88 -5.91 -5.12
CA ASP A 164 -3.36 -5.86 -6.49
C ASP A 164 -1.91 -6.35 -6.58
N THR A 165 -1.28 -6.66 -5.43
CA THR A 165 0.10 -7.17 -5.38
C THR A 165 0.15 -8.70 -5.41
N ASP A 166 1.09 -9.22 -6.18
CA ASP A 166 1.44 -10.65 -6.17
C ASP A 166 2.31 -11.01 -4.94
N ASN A 167 2.93 -10.00 -4.30
CA ASN A 167 3.90 -10.13 -3.20
C ASN A 167 3.34 -9.62 -1.86
N TYR A 168 2.12 -10.05 -1.49
CA TYR A 168 1.38 -9.55 -0.34
C TYR A 168 2.20 -9.51 0.96
N ASP A 169 2.78 -10.63 1.38
CA ASP A 169 3.50 -10.72 2.66
C ASP A 169 4.72 -9.80 2.71
N ALA A 170 5.43 -9.68 1.58
CA ALA A 170 6.60 -8.82 1.47
C ALA A 170 6.21 -7.33 1.49
N VAL A 171 5.19 -6.95 0.75
CA VAL A 171 4.67 -5.57 0.73
C VAL A 171 4.15 -5.18 2.11
N ALA A 172 3.29 -6.00 2.71
CA ALA A 172 2.71 -5.77 4.02
C ALA A 172 3.79 -5.67 5.12
N THR A 173 4.76 -6.60 5.13
CA THR A 173 5.88 -6.59 6.07
C THR A 173 6.73 -5.33 5.91
N CYS A 174 7.18 -5.01 4.70
CA CYS A 174 8.03 -3.83 4.45
C CYS A 174 7.30 -2.52 4.77
N TYR A 175 5.99 -2.48 4.57
CA TYR A 175 5.17 -1.33 4.95
C TYR A 175 5.02 -1.23 6.47
N ALA A 176 4.74 -2.33 7.17
CA ALA A 176 4.59 -2.37 8.64
C ALA A 176 5.84 -1.89 9.37
N ILE A 177 7.03 -2.29 8.91
CA ILE A 177 8.32 -1.84 9.48
C ILE A 177 8.85 -0.56 8.84
N LYS A 178 8.04 0.12 8.02
CA LYS A 178 8.32 1.43 7.42
C LYS A 178 9.57 1.48 6.53
N LEU A 179 9.93 0.39 5.90
CA LEU A 179 10.98 0.38 4.86
C LEU A 179 10.48 0.97 3.55
N LEU A 180 9.23 0.70 3.23
CA LEU A 180 8.47 1.32 2.15
C LEU A 180 7.24 2.02 2.72
N THR A 181 6.78 3.03 2.02
CA THR A 181 5.55 3.77 2.34
C THR A 181 4.67 3.86 1.12
N GLY A 182 3.41 4.20 1.30
CA GLY A 182 2.48 4.42 0.20
C GLY A 182 2.84 5.61 -0.67
N THR A 183 2.06 5.82 -1.72
CA THR A 183 2.21 6.91 -2.68
C THR A 183 1.40 8.15 -2.30
N GLY A 184 0.91 8.19 -1.06
CA GLY A 184 0.21 9.36 -0.50
C GLY A 184 -1.32 9.31 -0.62
N ASN A 185 -1.90 8.20 -1.13
CA ASN A 185 -3.35 8.03 -1.32
C ASN A 185 -3.92 6.88 -0.49
N GLY A 186 -3.17 6.39 0.51
CA GLY A 186 -3.50 5.10 1.12
C GLY A 186 -3.15 3.90 0.23
N ASN A 187 -2.62 4.14 -0.96
CA ASN A 187 -2.21 3.10 -1.91
C ASN A 187 -0.70 2.85 -1.82
N PHE A 188 -0.30 1.65 -2.10
CA PHE A 188 1.09 1.24 -2.25
C PHE A 188 1.61 1.43 -3.66
N ASP A 189 0.75 1.27 -4.68
CA ASP A 189 1.06 1.35 -6.10
C ASP A 189 2.08 0.26 -6.54
N PRO A 190 1.71 -1.05 -6.39
CA PRO A 190 2.64 -2.18 -6.46
C PRO A 190 3.40 -2.26 -7.79
N HIS A 191 2.75 -2.01 -8.91
CA HIS A 191 3.30 -2.14 -10.26
C HIS A 191 4.02 -0.90 -10.78
N SER A 192 4.05 0.19 -10.01
CA SER A 192 4.79 1.39 -10.41
C SER A 192 6.31 1.19 -10.29
N PRO A 193 7.07 1.61 -11.31
CA PRO A 193 8.52 1.47 -11.25
C PRO A 193 9.16 2.47 -10.29
N MET A 194 10.05 1.98 -9.43
CA MET A 194 10.79 2.79 -8.46
C MET A 194 11.83 3.70 -9.11
N THR A 195 12.00 4.90 -8.55
CA THR A 195 13.09 5.79 -8.96
C THR A 195 14.39 5.47 -8.22
N ARG A 196 15.51 5.92 -8.78
CA ARG A 196 16.83 5.76 -8.14
C ARG A 196 16.93 6.49 -6.80
N ALA A 197 16.27 7.64 -6.66
CA ALA A 197 16.18 8.34 -5.39
C ALA A 197 15.40 7.53 -4.34
N GLN A 198 14.25 6.98 -4.70
CA GLN A 198 13.47 6.12 -3.83
C GLN A 198 14.25 4.86 -3.41
N ALA A 199 14.95 4.23 -4.36
CA ALA A 199 15.79 3.07 -4.06
C ALA A 199 16.93 3.40 -3.08
N ALA A 200 17.55 4.57 -3.18
CA ALA A 200 18.58 5.00 -2.23
C ALA A 200 18.03 5.19 -0.80
N VAL A 201 16.81 5.73 -0.68
CA VAL A 201 16.13 5.86 0.61
C VAL A 201 15.84 4.50 1.22
N VAL A 202 15.19 3.64 0.44
CA VAL A 202 14.81 2.29 0.86
C VAL A 202 16.04 1.49 1.29
N LEU A 203 17.13 1.58 0.55
CA LEU A 203 18.40 0.94 0.90
C LEU A 203 18.95 1.40 2.27
N CYS A 204 18.89 2.70 2.53
CA CYS A 204 19.30 3.23 3.84
C CYS A 204 18.37 2.75 4.96
N ASN A 205 17.07 2.63 4.70
CA ASN A 205 16.12 2.10 5.67
C ASN A 205 16.39 0.63 5.98
N VAL A 206 16.61 -0.21 4.95
CA VAL A 206 16.97 -1.64 5.12
C VAL A 206 18.25 -1.77 5.95
N TYR A 207 19.29 -1.05 5.58
CA TYR A 207 20.56 -1.08 6.33
C TYR A 207 20.38 -0.65 7.79
N GLY A 208 19.65 0.46 8.01
CA GLY A 208 19.35 0.96 9.34
C GLY A 208 18.56 -0.06 10.18
N TYR A 209 17.58 -0.73 9.57
CA TYR A 209 16.79 -1.77 10.23
C TYR A 209 17.64 -2.97 10.65
N VAL A 210 18.55 -3.43 9.78
CA VAL A 210 19.44 -4.57 10.06
C VAL A 210 20.49 -4.23 11.11
N THR A 211 21.06 -3.04 11.08
CA THR A 211 22.18 -2.65 11.95
C THR A 211 21.77 -1.95 13.23
N GLY A 212 20.49 -1.54 13.36
CA GLY A 212 20.02 -0.68 14.43
C GLY A 212 20.52 0.77 14.32
N ASP A 213 21.12 1.16 13.19
CA ASP A 213 21.54 2.53 12.92
C ASP A 213 20.35 3.39 12.49
N VAL A 214 19.63 3.89 13.48
CA VAL A 214 18.47 4.78 13.30
C VAL A 214 18.87 6.24 13.01
N THR A 215 20.15 6.54 12.77
CA THR A 215 20.58 7.88 12.40
C THR A 215 20.11 8.24 11.00
N GLY A 216 18.95 8.83 10.93
CA GLY A 216 18.25 9.19 9.70
C GLY A 216 16.84 8.59 9.57
N SER A 217 16.44 7.70 10.48
CA SER A 217 15.19 6.94 10.43
C SER A 217 13.96 7.64 11.00
N THR A 218 13.89 8.96 11.04
CA THR A 218 12.69 9.65 11.56
C THR A 218 11.95 10.52 10.55
N THR A 219 12.42 10.55 9.31
CA THR A 219 11.62 11.11 8.23
C THR A 219 11.57 10.11 7.10
N THR A 220 10.52 9.32 7.02
CA THR A 220 10.02 8.82 5.75
C THR A 220 10.19 9.94 4.73
N PRO A 221 10.78 9.67 3.54
CA PRO A 221 10.76 10.68 2.49
C PRO A 221 9.31 10.97 2.22
N ASN A 222 8.94 12.19 2.51
CA ASN A 222 7.61 12.74 2.37
C ASN A 222 6.75 11.92 1.40
N GLU A 223 5.86 11.15 1.96
CA GLU A 223 4.48 11.61 1.75
C GLU A 223 4.55 13.13 1.63
N PRO A 224 4.16 13.74 0.45
CA PRO A 224 4.08 15.19 0.36
C PRO A 224 3.40 15.60 1.65
N GLU A 225 4.03 16.49 2.43
CA GLU A 225 3.63 16.83 3.80
C GLU A 225 2.13 16.74 3.86
N LYS A 226 1.59 15.83 4.69
CA LYS A 226 0.16 15.82 4.98
C LYS A 226 -0.15 17.29 5.19
N PRO A 227 -0.89 17.94 4.28
CA PRO A 227 -1.08 19.37 4.36
C PRO A 227 -1.48 19.60 5.79
N THR A 228 -0.79 20.48 6.48
CA THR A 228 -0.92 20.74 7.91
C THR A 228 -2.41 20.69 8.17
N GLN A 229 -2.84 19.65 8.88
CA GLN A 229 -4.26 19.41 9.10
C GLN A 229 -4.75 20.74 9.64
N THR A 230 -5.43 21.50 8.80
CA THR A 230 -6.07 22.72 9.25
C THR A 230 -6.94 22.25 10.39
N ASP A 231 -6.76 22.82 11.60
CA ASP A 231 -7.49 22.46 12.82
C ASP A 231 -8.99 22.74 12.63
N THR A 232 -9.58 22.14 11.60
CA THR A 232 -11.02 22.17 11.41
C THR A 232 -11.61 21.27 12.48
N PRO A 233 -12.31 21.80 13.48
CA PRO A 233 -12.83 20.99 14.57
C PRO A 233 -13.70 19.89 14.01
N ARG A 234 -13.51 18.66 14.49
CA ARG A 234 -14.34 17.53 14.09
C ARG A 234 -15.81 17.82 14.40
N PRO A 235 -16.71 17.89 13.40
CA PRO A 235 -18.12 18.16 13.64
C PRO A 235 -18.79 16.97 14.34
N ALA A 236 -19.89 17.23 15.05
CA ALA A 236 -20.70 16.18 15.66
C ALA A 236 -21.27 15.26 14.56
N GLY A 237 -21.17 13.95 14.77
CA GLY A 237 -21.64 12.96 13.81
C GLY A 237 -20.67 12.68 12.65
N ALA A 238 -19.47 13.24 12.64
CA ALA A 238 -18.46 12.91 11.66
C ALA A 238 -18.03 11.44 11.79
N VAL A 239 -17.94 10.74 10.65
CA VAL A 239 -17.50 9.35 10.55
C VAL A 239 -16.11 9.31 9.91
N GLY A 240 -15.22 8.49 10.47
CA GLY A 240 -13.86 8.39 9.97
C GLY A 240 -12.95 9.54 10.37
N GLY A 241 -11.94 9.79 9.55
CA GLY A 241 -10.95 10.85 9.69
C GLY A 241 -11.27 12.08 8.84
N HIS A 242 -10.37 13.06 8.87
CA HIS A 242 -10.41 14.24 8.00
C HIS A 242 -9.71 13.93 6.68
N TYR A 243 -10.27 14.33 5.55
CA TYR A 243 -9.65 14.16 4.24
C TYR A 243 -9.19 15.49 3.64
N ASP A 244 -8.23 15.44 2.71
CA ASP A 244 -7.75 16.63 2.00
C ASP A 244 -8.73 17.06 0.90
N THR A 245 -9.41 18.17 1.12
CA THR A 245 -10.40 18.75 0.19
C THR A 245 -9.79 19.30 -1.10
N ASN A 246 -8.46 19.52 -1.14
CA ASN A 246 -7.76 19.89 -2.37
C ASN A 246 -7.46 18.68 -3.26
N LYS A 247 -7.40 17.48 -2.66
CA LYS A 247 -7.05 16.24 -3.33
C LYS A 247 -8.28 15.45 -3.75
N TYR A 248 -9.30 15.42 -2.91
CA TYR A 248 -10.49 14.62 -3.14
C TYR A 248 -11.71 15.49 -3.33
N THR A 249 -12.59 15.07 -4.24
CA THR A 249 -13.90 15.66 -4.43
C THR A 249 -14.94 14.70 -3.86
N VAL A 250 -15.62 15.11 -2.80
CA VAL A 250 -16.59 14.31 -2.07
C VAL A 250 -17.96 15.00 -2.16
N PRO A 251 -18.89 14.46 -2.96
CA PRO A 251 -20.20 15.09 -3.14
C PRO A 251 -21.04 15.17 -1.86
N ALA A 252 -20.90 14.23 -0.93
CA ALA A 252 -21.61 14.25 0.35
C ALA A 252 -21.14 15.40 1.25
N ASP A 253 -19.86 15.74 1.25
CA ASP A 253 -19.32 16.88 2.00
C ASP A 253 -19.68 18.21 1.30
N ALA A 254 -20.91 18.68 1.52
CA ALA A 254 -21.43 19.87 0.87
C ALA A 254 -20.77 21.16 1.34
N ASN A 255 -20.28 21.20 2.56
CA ASN A 255 -19.63 22.37 3.17
C ASN A 255 -18.12 22.41 2.90
N LYS A 256 -17.54 21.31 2.39
CA LYS A 256 -16.12 21.13 2.05
C LYS A 256 -15.18 21.33 3.23
N ASP A 257 -15.59 20.90 4.41
CA ASP A 257 -14.79 20.99 5.63
C ASP A 257 -13.80 19.81 5.80
N GLY A 258 -13.86 18.84 4.91
CA GLY A 258 -13.00 17.66 4.92
C GLY A 258 -13.46 16.56 5.88
N TRP A 259 -14.65 16.69 6.44
CA TRP A 259 -15.30 15.67 7.25
C TRP A 259 -16.53 15.13 6.53
N ILE A 260 -16.84 13.87 6.76
CA ILE A 260 -18.09 13.27 6.27
C ILE A 260 -18.91 12.88 7.48
N THR A 261 -20.14 13.36 7.54
CA THR A 261 -21.10 12.97 8.56
C THR A 261 -22.11 11.97 8.00
N GLU A 262 -22.65 11.12 8.87
CA GLU A 262 -23.73 10.21 8.49
C GLU A 262 -24.95 10.97 7.91
N ALA A 263 -25.24 12.15 8.46
CA ALA A 263 -26.34 12.99 7.98
C ALA A 263 -26.13 13.45 6.52
N GLU A 264 -24.91 13.79 6.14
CA GLU A 264 -24.58 14.16 4.76
C GLU A 264 -24.73 12.98 3.80
N VAL A 265 -24.28 11.80 4.21
CA VAL A 265 -24.47 10.56 3.43
C VAL A 265 -25.96 10.24 3.27
N GLN A 266 -26.75 10.34 4.34
CA GLN A 266 -28.20 10.16 4.30
C GLN A 266 -28.90 11.17 3.38
N ALA A 267 -28.43 12.41 3.35
CA ALA A 267 -28.98 13.44 2.45
C ALA A 267 -28.77 13.09 0.97
N VAL A 268 -27.58 12.57 0.61
CA VAL A 268 -27.32 12.08 -0.76
C VAL A 268 -28.18 10.88 -1.10
N LEU A 269 -28.31 9.93 -0.17
CA LEU A 269 -29.16 8.75 -0.35
C LEU A 269 -30.62 9.14 -0.54
N ALA A 270 -31.12 10.09 0.25
CA ALA A 270 -32.50 10.62 0.10
C ALA A 270 -32.71 11.26 -1.28
N GLN A 271 -31.76 12.03 -1.78
CA GLN A 271 -31.81 12.59 -3.13
C GLN A 271 -31.81 11.48 -4.20
N LEU A 272 -30.93 10.49 -4.07
CA LEU A 272 -30.86 9.37 -4.99
C LEU A 272 -32.16 8.52 -5.00
N ARG A 273 -32.81 8.40 -3.86
CA ARG A 273 -34.11 7.74 -3.78
C ARG A 273 -35.22 8.50 -4.53
N VAL A 274 -35.12 9.83 -4.62
CA VAL A 274 -36.03 10.64 -5.48
C VAL A 274 -35.67 10.46 -6.96
N GLU A 275 -34.40 10.42 -7.31
CA GLU A 275 -33.93 10.22 -8.69
C GLU A 275 -34.22 8.79 -9.21
N TYR A 276 -34.08 7.80 -8.34
CA TYR A 276 -34.27 6.38 -8.62
C TYR A 276 -35.20 5.76 -7.58
N PRO A 277 -36.51 6.06 -7.59
CA PRO A 277 -37.44 5.47 -6.65
C PRO A 277 -37.58 3.96 -6.86
N ASP A 278 -38.24 3.26 -5.90
CA ASP A 278 -38.51 1.83 -6.02
C ASP A 278 -39.21 1.53 -7.35
N GLY A 279 -38.73 0.51 -8.04
CA GLY A 279 -39.23 0.12 -9.36
C GLY A 279 -38.61 0.90 -10.53
N SER A 280 -37.69 1.86 -10.29
CA SER A 280 -36.93 2.51 -11.37
C SER A 280 -36.21 1.46 -12.21
N GLU A 281 -36.25 1.61 -13.52
CA GLU A 281 -35.57 0.68 -14.44
C GLU A 281 -34.08 0.75 -14.28
N TRP A 282 -33.45 -0.37 -13.88
CA TRP A 282 -32.01 -0.57 -13.84
C TRP A 282 -31.71 -2.05 -14.11
N GLY A 283 -31.66 -2.38 -15.38
CA GLY A 283 -31.52 -3.77 -15.82
C GLY A 283 -30.10 -4.27 -15.93
N PRO A 284 -29.92 -5.53 -16.36
CA PRO A 284 -28.60 -6.17 -16.44
C PRO A 284 -27.64 -5.50 -17.43
N ASN A 285 -28.16 -4.75 -18.39
CA ASN A 285 -27.36 -4.01 -19.40
C ASN A 285 -27.21 -2.52 -19.08
N THR A 286 -27.85 -2.02 -18.02
CA THR A 286 -27.68 -0.63 -17.60
C THR A 286 -26.27 -0.45 -17.06
N ARG A 287 -25.55 0.53 -17.62
CA ARG A 287 -24.12 0.73 -17.34
C ARG A 287 -23.88 2.08 -16.66
N TYR A 288 -23.13 2.04 -15.60
CA TYR A 288 -22.45 3.21 -15.04
C TYR A 288 -21.03 3.32 -15.62
N PRO A 289 -20.65 4.44 -16.24
CA PRO A 289 -19.34 4.58 -16.87
C PRO A 289 -18.18 4.76 -15.87
N GLY A 290 -18.46 5.02 -14.60
CA GLY A 290 -17.47 5.44 -13.60
C GLY A 290 -17.18 6.93 -13.65
N LEU A 291 -16.40 7.41 -12.69
CA LEU A 291 -15.86 8.76 -12.68
C LEU A 291 -14.74 8.93 -13.73
N PRO A 292 -14.48 10.17 -14.17
CA PRO A 292 -13.35 10.45 -15.07
C PRO A 292 -12.01 9.92 -14.51
N ASN A 293 -11.14 9.46 -15.40
CA ASN A 293 -9.78 8.99 -15.09
C ASN A 293 -9.72 7.75 -14.18
N GLY A 294 -10.79 6.96 -14.09
CA GLY A 294 -10.82 5.74 -13.29
C GLY A 294 -10.88 5.98 -11.78
N ALA A 295 -11.18 7.20 -11.35
CA ALA A 295 -11.40 7.51 -9.92
C ALA A 295 -12.66 6.81 -9.38
N GLY A 296 -12.77 6.71 -8.07
CA GLY A 296 -13.94 6.17 -7.40
C GLY A 296 -14.05 4.64 -7.50
N MET A 297 -15.28 4.13 -7.57
CA MET A 297 -15.55 2.67 -7.65
C MET A 297 -15.34 2.08 -9.05
N GLY A 298 -15.13 2.92 -10.06
CA GLY A 298 -14.97 2.50 -11.45
C GLY A 298 -16.30 2.20 -12.17
N SER A 299 -16.19 1.74 -13.42
CA SER A 299 -17.36 1.41 -14.23
C SER A 299 -17.97 0.06 -13.83
N GLY A 300 -19.26 -0.12 -14.08
CA GLY A 300 -19.95 -1.38 -13.83
C GLY A 300 -21.27 -1.48 -14.56
N THR A 301 -21.86 -2.67 -14.58
CA THR A 301 -23.20 -2.94 -15.14
C THR A 301 -24.08 -3.59 -14.08
N ALA A 302 -25.37 -3.65 -14.32
CA ALA A 302 -26.35 -4.30 -13.45
C ALA A 302 -26.26 -3.77 -11.99
N CYS A 303 -26.35 -4.65 -10.99
CA CYS A 303 -26.26 -4.31 -9.57
C CYS A 303 -24.93 -3.63 -9.21
N GLN A 304 -23.82 -4.12 -9.75
CA GLN A 304 -22.50 -3.52 -9.53
C GLN A 304 -22.44 -2.08 -10.09
N GLY A 305 -22.99 -1.86 -11.29
CA GLY A 305 -23.04 -0.52 -11.87
C GLY A 305 -23.86 0.46 -11.03
N PHE A 306 -25.00 0.01 -10.47
CA PHE A 306 -25.81 0.82 -9.58
C PHE A 306 -25.08 1.15 -8.27
N ALA A 307 -24.54 0.14 -7.59
CA ALA A 307 -23.81 0.32 -6.35
C ALA A 307 -22.57 1.20 -6.52
N ASN A 308 -21.82 1.04 -7.63
CA ASN A 308 -20.70 1.91 -7.95
C ASN A 308 -21.15 3.37 -8.12
N MET A 309 -22.25 3.60 -8.85
CA MET A 309 -22.81 4.94 -9.06
C MET A 309 -23.24 5.58 -7.75
N VAL A 310 -23.96 4.86 -6.89
CA VAL A 310 -24.39 5.37 -5.57
C VAL A 310 -23.17 5.73 -4.71
N SER A 311 -22.19 4.81 -4.61
CA SER A 311 -20.97 5.05 -3.84
C SER A 311 -20.18 6.26 -4.37
N ASP A 312 -20.07 6.43 -5.68
CA ASP A 312 -19.37 7.59 -6.27
C ASP A 312 -20.16 8.89 -6.09
N ARG A 313 -21.49 8.85 -6.04
CA ARG A 313 -22.34 10.01 -5.73
C ARG A 313 -22.24 10.44 -4.28
N ILE A 314 -21.85 9.54 -3.37
CA ILE A 314 -21.60 9.85 -1.96
C ILE A 314 -20.15 10.30 -1.77
N PHE A 315 -19.21 9.46 -2.10
CA PHE A 315 -17.80 9.58 -1.71
C PHE A 315 -16.87 10.12 -2.81
N GLY A 316 -17.38 10.29 -4.04
CA GLY A 316 -16.64 10.89 -5.15
C GLY A 316 -15.33 10.17 -5.46
N THR A 317 -14.21 10.87 -5.28
CA THR A 317 -12.86 10.35 -5.60
C THR A 317 -12.11 9.76 -4.41
N LEU A 318 -12.76 9.62 -3.23
CA LEU A 318 -12.13 8.95 -2.08
C LEU A 318 -11.80 7.49 -2.39
N PRO A 319 -10.69 6.97 -1.87
CA PRO A 319 -10.33 5.56 -2.00
C PRO A 319 -11.30 4.67 -1.21
N LYS A 320 -11.33 3.37 -1.55
CA LYS A 320 -12.07 2.35 -0.81
C LYS A 320 -11.11 1.48 -0.01
N TYR A 321 -11.59 0.92 1.07
CA TYR A 321 -10.92 -0.09 1.88
C TYR A 321 -11.93 -1.08 2.45
N GLU A 322 -11.51 -2.29 2.73
CA GLU A 322 -12.38 -3.33 3.26
C GLU A 322 -12.58 -3.14 4.76
N VAL A 323 -13.81 -3.39 5.23
CA VAL A 323 -14.19 -3.34 6.64
C VAL A 323 -14.94 -4.62 7.02
N THR A 324 -15.04 -4.90 8.32
CA THR A 324 -15.88 -5.99 8.82
C THR A 324 -17.36 -5.59 8.74
N MET A 325 -18.25 -6.59 8.90
CA MET A 325 -19.69 -6.32 8.94
C MET A 325 -20.05 -5.42 10.13
N GLU A 326 -19.44 -5.64 11.28
CA GLU A 326 -19.69 -4.86 12.48
C GLU A 326 -19.22 -3.40 12.35
N ASP A 327 -18.23 -3.15 11.51
CA ASP A 327 -17.70 -1.83 11.24
C ASP A 327 -18.37 -1.12 10.06
N SER A 328 -19.32 -1.80 9.40
CA SER A 328 -20.05 -1.24 8.26
C SER A 328 -20.91 -0.05 8.68
N ARG A 329 -21.05 0.91 7.79
CA ARG A 329 -21.77 2.17 7.97
C ARG A 329 -22.71 2.43 6.81
N VAL A 330 -23.66 3.31 7.04
CA VAL A 330 -24.51 3.80 5.97
C VAL A 330 -23.68 4.33 4.79
N GLY A 331 -24.03 3.93 3.57
CA GLY A 331 -23.30 4.30 2.36
C GLY A 331 -22.18 3.33 1.97
N ASP A 332 -21.77 2.41 2.84
CA ASP A 332 -20.77 1.41 2.50
C ASP A 332 -21.27 0.46 1.42
N TYR A 333 -20.34 -0.02 0.63
CA TYR A 333 -20.59 -0.92 -0.50
C TYR A 333 -20.48 -2.37 -0.04
N SER A 334 -21.48 -3.16 -0.28
CA SER A 334 -21.45 -4.60 -0.03
C SER A 334 -21.44 -5.40 -1.32
N TYR A 335 -20.65 -6.47 -1.36
CA TYR A 335 -20.57 -7.39 -2.49
C TYR A 335 -20.61 -8.83 -2.04
N ASN A 336 -21.59 -9.57 -2.56
CA ASN A 336 -21.72 -11.01 -2.36
C ASN A 336 -21.14 -11.73 -3.58
N LYS A 337 -19.93 -12.26 -3.46
CA LYS A 337 -19.24 -12.97 -4.54
C LYS A 337 -19.99 -14.23 -5.02
N PRO A 338 -20.49 -15.12 -4.14
CA PRO A 338 -21.31 -16.27 -4.58
C PRO A 338 -22.54 -15.89 -5.36
N ALA A 339 -23.27 -14.85 -4.96
CA ALA A 339 -24.43 -14.36 -5.66
C ALA A 339 -24.10 -13.42 -6.81
N ASN A 340 -22.84 -12.99 -6.94
CA ASN A 340 -22.38 -11.95 -7.88
C ASN A 340 -23.28 -10.69 -7.79
N HIS A 341 -23.54 -10.23 -6.57
CA HIS A 341 -24.47 -9.14 -6.29
C HIS A 341 -23.83 -8.05 -5.45
N ALA A 342 -24.06 -6.80 -5.85
CA ALA A 342 -23.58 -5.62 -5.17
C ALA A 342 -24.72 -4.72 -4.73
N SER A 343 -24.59 -4.10 -3.57
CA SER A 343 -25.56 -3.18 -2.98
C SER A 343 -24.90 -2.13 -2.10
N ILE A 344 -25.65 -1.11 -1.69
CA ILE A 344 -25.21 -0.08 -0.75
C ILE A 344 -25.97 -0.22 0.56
N ILE A 345 -25.28 -0.15 1.67
CA ILE A 345 -25.82 -0.25 3.02
C ILE A 345 -26.56 1.05 3.37
N LEU A 346 -27.78 0.93 3.87
CA LEU A 346 -28.64 2.06 4.23
C LEU A 346 -28.66 2.35 5.74
N ASN A 347 -28.20 1.42 6.57
CA ASN A 347 -28.07 1.58 8.00
C ASN A 347 -26.88 0.79 8.54
N ASP A 348 -26.35 1.19 9.67
CA ASP A 348 -25.27 0.47 10.34
C ASP A 348 -25.75 -0.95 10.73
N TYR A 349 -24.82 -1.90 10.72
CA TYR A 349 -25.07 -3.27 11.11
C TYR A 349 -25.70 -3.37 12.51
N GLY A 350 -26.70 -4.26 12.65
CA GLY A 350 -27.42 -4.47 13.90
C GLY A 350 -28.40 -3.37 14.29
N LYS A 351 -28.66 -2.40 13.41
CA LYS A 351 -29.65 -1.32 13.64
C LYS A 351 -30.87 -1.40 12.73
N ASP A 352 -31.05 -2.53 12.04
CA ASP A 352 -32.25 -2.71 11.22
C ASP A 352 -33.48 -2.94 12.10
N GLU A 353 -34.58 -2.26 11.78
CA GLU A 353 -35.83 -2.34 12.49
C GLU A 353 -36.97 -2.68 11.49
N PHE A 354 -37.63 -3.77 11.75
CA PHE A 354 -38.81 -4.17 10.99
C PHE A 354 -40.01 -4.38 11.93
N GLU A 355 -41.11 -3.67 11.67
CA GLU A 355 -42.36 -3.72 12.48
C GLU A 355 -42.10 -3.45 13.99
N GLY A 356 -41.15 -2.56 14.32
CA GLY A 356 -40.80 -2.21 15.70
C GLY A 356 -39.91 -3.23 16.40
N VAL A 357 -39.38 -4.20 15.68
CA VAL A 357 -38.41 -5.18 16.19
C VAL A 357 -37.05 -4.88 15.59
N VAL A 358 -36.05 -4.69 16.47
CA VAL A 358 -34.62 -4.51 16.05
C VAL A 358 -34.00 -5.89 15.83
N TYR A 359 -33.42 -6.07 14.67
CA TYR A 359 -32.72 -7.29 14.28
C TYR A 359 -31.21 -7.06 14.42
N PRO A 360 -30.55 -7.62 15.46
CA PRO A 360 -29.16 -7.33 15.75
C PRO A 360 -28.18 -7.85 14.69
N ASP A 361 -28.61 -8.80 13.86
CA ASP A 361 -27.78 -9.48 12.85
C ASP A 361 -28.21 -9.13 11.43
N SER A 362 -28.79 -7.96 11.23
CA SER A 362 -29.28 -7.53 9.91
C SER A 362 -28.85 -6.12 9.55
N TYR A 363 -28.95 -5.79 8.29
CA TYR A 363 -28.77 -4.46 7.72
C TYR A 363 -29.66 -4.31 6.48
N THR A 364 -29.98 -3.07 6.14
CA THR A 364 -30.82 -2.75 5.00
C THR A 364 -29.96 -2.22 3.86
N THR A 365 -30.33 -2.55 2.62
CA THR A 365 -29.59 -2.11 1.43
C THR A 365 -30.48 -1.42 0.40
N VAL A 366 -29.85 -0.66 -0.50
CA VAL A 366 -30.42 -0.34 -1.80
C VAL A 366 -29.72 -1.16 -2.86
N ASP A 367 -30.49 -1.78 -3.71
CA ASP A 367 -30.05 -2.68 -4.76
C ASP A 367 -30.49 -2.16 -6.13
N GLY A 368 -29.59 -2.20 -7.12
CA GLY A 368 -29.94 -2.09 -8.52
C GLY A 368 -30.04 -3.48 -9.16
N ASN A 369 -30.90 -3.60 -10.17
CA ASN A 369 -31.14 -4.85 -10.89
C ASN A 369 -31.77 -5.98 -10.04
N SER A 370 -32.52 -5.64 -9.00
CA SER A 370 -33.45 -6.59 -8.35
C SER A 370 -34.64 -6.77 -9.28
N ALA A 371 -34.72 -7.93 -9.95
CA ALA A 371 -35.70 -8.19 -11.02
C ALA A 371 -35.69 -7.12 -12.14
N GLY A 372 -34.55 -6.48 -12.42
CA GLY A 372 -34.37 -5.44 -13.44
C GLY A 372 -34.71 -4.03 -12.98
N THR A 373 -34.94 -3.81 -11.70
CA THR A 373 -35.31 -2.52 -11.11
C THR A 373 -34.47 -2.17 -9.88
N VAL A 374 -34.57 -0.92 -9.43
CA VAL A 374 -34.05 -0.45 -8.16
C VAL A 374 -34.99 -0.82 -7.03
N PHE A 375 -34.45 -1.28 -5.92
CA PHE A 375 -35.17 -1.59 -4.71
C PHE A 375 -34.50 -1.00 -3.48
N TRP A 376 -35.22 -0.17 -2.72
CA TRP A 376 -34.76 0.46 -1.48
C TRP A 376 -35.30 -0.28 -0.26
N GLY A 377 -34.45 -0.57 0.72
CA GLY A 377 -34.91 -1.17 1.97
C GLY A 377 -34.98 -2.71 1.94
N MET A 378 -34.12 -3.35 1.14
CA MET A 378 -34.00 -4.81 1.15
C MET A 378 -33.22 -5.23 2.42
N ALA A 379 -33.91 -5.93 3.33
CA ALA A 379 -33.27 -6.50 4.50
C ALA A 379 -32.31 -7.63 4.12
N LYS A 380 -31.14 -7.65 4.71
CA LYS A 380 -30.13 -8.70 4.59
C LYS A 380 -29.83 -9.24 5.97
N PHE A 381 -29.83 -10.55 6.12
CA PHE A 381 -29.49 -11.23 7.36
C PHE A 381 -28.09 -11.80 7.30
N TYR A 382 -27.36 -11.66 8.39
CA TYR A 382 -25.95 -12.10 8.49
C TYR A 382 -25.79 -13.60 8.20
N ASP A 383 -26.75 -14.43 8.65
CA ASP A 383 -26.73 -15.88 8.41
C ASP A 383 -26.80 -16.27 6.93
N GLU A 384 -27.31 -15.39 6.08
CA GLU A 384 -27.29 -15.58 4.63
C GLU A 384 -25.92 -15.24 4.01
N TRP A 385 -25.04 -14.60 4.81
CA TRP A 385 -23.70 -14.15 4.43
C TRP A 385 -22.70 -14.58 5.49
N PRO A 386 -22.37 -15.88 5.60
CA PRO A 386 -21.53 -16.35 6.68
C PRO A 386 -20.18 -15.63 6.70
N ALA A 387 -19.84 -15.05 7.85
CA ALA A 387 -18.54 -14.51 8.13
C ALA A 387 -17.48 -15.59 7.90
N GLY A 388 -16.48 -15.32 7.13
CA GLY A 388 -15.41 -16.27 6.80
C GLY A 388 -15.74 -17.25 5.68
N ALA A 389 -16.94 -17.25 5.11
CA ALA A 389 -17.13 -17.86 3.80
C ALA A 389 -16.49 -16.93 2.75
N SER A 390 -15.63 -17.47 1.93
CA SER A 390 -14.87 -16.83 0.85
C SER A 390 -15.73 -16.05 -0.15
N GLY A 391 -16.46 -14.99 0.27
CA GLY A 391 -17.37 -14.40 -0.67
C GLY A 391 -18.16 -13.15 -0.32
N ALA A 392 -18.22 -12.68 0.92
CA ALA A 392 -18.85 -11.41 1.26
C ALA A 392 -17.78 -10.36 1.57
N HIS A 393 -17.81 -9.24 0.87
CA HIS A 393 -16.88 -8.14 1.04
C HIS A 393 -17.65 -6.85 1.30
N ILE A 394 -17.24 -6.08 2.30
CA ILE A 394 -17.73 -4.74 2.58
C ILE A 394 -16.60 -3.76 2.35
N TRP A 395 -16.84 -2.75 1.51
CA TRP A 395 -15.88 -1.66 1.29
C TRP A 395 -16.44 -0.35 1.80
N SER A 396 -15.69 0.29 2.68
CA SER A 396 -15.93 1.64 3.12
C SER A 396 -15.09 2.64 2.33
N ARG A 397 -15.60 3.86 2.20
CA ARG A 397 -14.90 5.01 1.62
C ARG A 397 -14.89 6.21 2.56
N TYR A 398 -15.32 6.02 3.79
CA TYR A 398 -15.13 7.04 4.83
C TYR A 398 -13.64 7.23 5.07
N PRO A 399 -13.16 8.48 5.25
CA PRO A 399 -11.74 8.71 5.54
C PRO A 399 -11.30 7.95 6.79
N GLN A 400 -10.19 7.25 6.72
CA GLN A 400 -9.62 6.56 7.88
C GLN A 400 -9.14 7.57 8.93
N LYS A 401 -9.14 7.17 10.21
CA LYS A 401 -8.73 8.01 11.35
C LYS A 401 -7.24 8.29 11.34
#